data_84ab668f637c4295c7fb999f7999b004
#
_entry.id   84ab668f637c4295c7fb999f7999b004
#
_cell.length_a   1.000
_cell.length_b   1.000
_cell.length_c   1.000
_cell.angle_alpha   90.00
_cell.angle_beta   90.00
_cell.angle_gamma   90.00
#
_symmetry.space_group_name_H-M   'P 1'
#
loop_
_entity.id
_entity.type
_entity.pdbx_description
1 polymer ?
#
loop_
_entity_poly.entity_id
_entity_poly.type
_entity_poly.pdbx_seq_one_letter_code
_entity_poly.pdbx_strand_id
1 'polypeptide(L)'
;MSHAVLICGSVAFDTIAVFDGRFKEHILPDRIHALSVSFLVPQMRREFGGCAGNIAYNLKLLGGQPLPVATVGGDAEDYLKRFEQHGIDTRHIEVRPDMFTAQCFITTDLDDNQISAFHPGAMERSADNVVGDHQAAWAIVAPDSKAGMLAHVERFAAAGTPFIFDLGQAMPLFDGAELKGVFDKASALAFNDYEASVVEQRTGMSVQDIAQQMQAVIVTRGAEGATVYTPGQQIDIAPVKADAVVDPTGCGDAHRAGLLHGLTQGWSWEKSCML
;
A
#
# COMPACT_ATOMS: atom_id res chain seq x y z
N MET A 1 2.71 -25.94 -8.34
CA MET A 1 3.34 -24.87 -7.53
C MET A 1 2.23 -23.96 -7.02
N SER A 2 2.35 -23.41 -5.84
CA SER A 2 1.36 -22.46 -5.31
C SER A 2 1.33 -21.21 -6.18
N HIS A 3 0.16 -20.65 -6.43
CA HIS A 3 -0.01 -19.33 -7.06
C HIS A 3 -0.51 -18.29 -6.04
N ALA A 4 -0.56 -18.67 -4.74
CA ALA A 4 -1.01 -17.78 -3.68
C ALA A 4 0.00 -16.66 -3.43
N VAL A 5 -0.52 -15.47 -3.13
CA VAL A 5 0.26 -14.28 -2.80
C VAL A 5 -0.15 -13.78 -1.42
N LEU A 6 0.80 -13.71 -0.50
CA LEU A 6 0.59 -13.06 0.79
C LEU A 6 0.69 -11.55 0.63
N ILE A 7 -0.31 -10.84 1.10
CA ILE A 7 -0.40 -9.39 0.98
C ILE A 7 -0.49 -8.79 2.38
N CYS A 8 0.67 -8.45 2.94
CA CYS A 8 0.77 -7.80 4.24
C CYS A 8 0.60 -6.30 4.07
N GLY A 9 -0.28 -5.71 4.86
CA GLY A 9 -0.53 -4.26 4.80
C GLY A 9 -1.87 -3.88 5.41
N SER A 10 -2.22 -2.63 5.29
CA SER A 10 -3.44 -2.08 5.86
C SER A 10 -4.71 -2.58 5.16
N VAL A 11 -5.71 -2.85 5.99
CA VAL A 11 -7.13 -2.91 5.61
C VAL A 11 -7.80 -1.80 6.39
N ALA A 12 -8.40 -0.83 5.70
CA ALA A 12 -8.87 0.39 6.29
C ALA A 12 -10.21 0.85 5.68
N PHE A 13 -10.89 1.74 6.38
CA PHE A 13 -12.01 2.47 5.81
C PHE A 13 -11.61 3.92 5.53
N ASP A 14 -12.06 4.46 4.40
CA ASP A 14 -11.94 5.86 4.05
C ASP A 14 -13.31 6.54 4.19
N THR A 15 -13.44 7.41 5.18
CA THR A 15 -14.66 8.21 5.38
C THR A 15 -14.43 9.56 4.74
N ILE A 16 -15.09 9.78 3.59
CA ILE A 16 -14.93 10.98 2.76
C ILE A 16 -16.15 11.86 2.96
N ALA A 17 -15.92 13.05 3.48
CA ALA A 17 -16.93 14.08 3.72
C ALA A 17 -16.70 15.28 2.78
N VAL A 18 -17.77 15.82 2.21
CA VAL A 18 -17.69 16.98 1.32
C VAL A 18 -18.22 18.20 2.07
N PHE A 19 -17.34 19.18 2.25
CA PHE A 19 -17.70 20.49 2.78
C PHE A 19 -18.11 21.42 1.63
N ASP A 20 -19.35 21.92 1.69
CA ASP A 20 -19.93 22.79 0.68
C ASP A 20 -19.48 24.26 0.87
N GLY A 21 -18.19 24.49 0.96
CA GLY A 21 -17.50 25.75 1.16
C GLY A 21 -16.00 25.64 0.87
N ARG A 22 -15.23 26.65 1.27
CA ARG A 22 -13.79 26.68 1.10
C ARG A 22 -13.08 26.82 2.43
N PHE A 23 -12.10 25.98 2.71
CA PHE A 23 -11.34 26.02 3.97
C PHE A 23 -10.69 27.38 4.22
N LYS A 24 -10.18 28.04 3.17
CA LYS A 24 -9.55 29.38 3.25
C LYS A 24 -10.49 30.47 3.79
N GLU A 25 -11.81 30.27 3.73
CA GLU A 25 -12.80 31.21 4.26
C GLU A 25 -13.08 31.00 5.75
N HIS A 26 -12.71 29.83 6.28
CA HIS A 26 -12.96 29.42 7.67
C HIS A 26 -11.67 29.30 8.51
N ILE A 27 -10.54 28.98 7.88
CA ILE A 27 -9.25 28.86 8.54
C ILE A 27 -8.46 30.15 8.32
N LEU A 28 -8.36 30.97 9.38
CA LEU A 28 -7.64 32.23 9.34
C LEU A 28 -6.16 32.01 9.67
N PRO A 29 -5.21 32.27 8.73
CA PRO A 29 -3.79 32.01 8.95
C PRO A 29 -3.23 32.70 10.19
N ASP A 30 -3.65 33.92 10.47
CA ASP A 30 -3.19 34.71 11.62
C ASP A 30 -3.71 34.21 12.97
N ARG A 31 -4.68 33.27 12.98
CA ARG A 31 -5.31 32.70 14.17
C ARG A 31 -5.14 31.21 14.31
N ILE A 32 -4.23 30.61 13.58
CA ILE A 32 -4.02 29.17 13.56
C ILE A 32 -3.61 28.60 14.93
N HIS A 33 -3.00 29.46 15.80
CA HIS A 33 -2.61 29.10 17.17
C HIS A 33 -3.80 28.90 18.12
N ALA A 34 -5.01 29.32 17.74
CA ALA A 34 -6.25 29.20 18.49
C ALA A 34 -7.37 28.67 17.60
N LEU A 35 -7.04 27.68 16.76
CA LEU A 35 -7.97 27.13 15.75
C LEU A 35 -9.09 26.33 16.43
N SER A 36 -10.33 26.77 16.19
CA SER A 36 -11.53 26.01 16.51
C SER A 36 -12.49 26.17 15.31
N VAL A 37 -12.49 25.16 14.44
CA VAL A 37 -13.27 25.19 13.19
C VAL A 37 -14.20 23.98 13.16
N SER A 38 -15.44 24.21 12.75
CA SER A 38 -16.45 23.17 12.54
C SER A 38 -17.00 23.27 11.13
N PHE A 39 -16.95 22.18 10.39
CA PHE A 39 -17.49 22.12 9.03
C PHE A 39 -18.82 21.36 9.02
N LEU A 40 -19.83 21.96 8.41
CA LEU A 40 -21.07 21.24 8.08
C LEU A 40 -20.84 20.49 6.77
N VAL A 41 -20.88 19.16 6.82
CA VAL A 41 -20.65 18.28 5.68
C VAL A 41 -21.93 17.56 5.31
N PRO A 42 -22.69 18.06 4.31
CA PRO A 42 -23.98 17.49 3.94
C PRO A 42 -23.88 16.15 3.23
N GLN A 43 -22.70 15.83 2.69
CA GLN A 43 -22.45 14.58 1.99
C GLN A 43 -21.29 13.84 2.63
N MET A 44 -21.49 12.54 2.85
CA MET A 44 -20.48 11.65 3.39
C MET A 44 -20.62 10.27 2.75
N ARG A 45 -19.50 9.63 2.44
CA ARG A 45 -19.44 8.24 2.01
C ARG A 45 -18.35 7.51 2.76
N ARG A 46 -18.52 6.21 2.94
CA ARG A 46 -17.50 5.31 3.51
C ARG A 46 -17.09 4.34 2.42
N GLU A 47 -15.79 4.30 2.14
CA GLU A 47 -15.20 3.46 1.12
C GLU A 47 -14.30 2.40 1.77
N PHE A 48 -14.09 1.31 1.04
CA PHE A 48 -13.16 0.27 1.43
C PHE A 48 -11.77 0.63 0.90
N GLY A 49 -10.83 0.82 1.79
CA GLY A 49 -9.46 1.27 1.50
C GLY A 49 -8.40 0.38 2.16
N GLY A 50 -7.19 0.92 2.24
CA GLY A 50 -6.02 0.22 2.73
C GLY A 50 -5.29 -0.57 1.65
N CYS A 51 -3.94 -0.50 1.66
CA CYS A 51 -3.12 -1.04 0.58
C CYS A 51 -3.31 -2.55 0.39
N ALA A 52 -3.31 -3.34 1.48
CA ALA A 52 -3.54 -4.78 1.35
C ALA A 52 -4.94 -5.11 0.83
N GLY A 53 -5.94 -4.33 1.25
CA GLY A 53 -7.31 -4.47 0.76
C GLY A 53 -7.43 -4.25 -0.73
N ASN A 54 -6.87 -3.15 -1.21
CA ASN A 54 -6.88 -2.77 -2.61
C ASN A 54 -6.08 -3.73 -3.49
N ILE A 55 -4.86 -4.11 -3.07
CA ILE A 55 -4.02 -5.07 -3.79
C ILE A 55 -4.74 -6.42 -3.89
N ALA A 56 -5.31 -6.92 -2.78
CA ALA A 56 -6.03 -8.20 -2.77
C ALA A 56 -7.23 -8.20 -3.70
N TYR A 57 -8.02 -7.13 -3.68
CA TYR A 57 -9.17 -6.97 -4.57
C TYR A 57 -8.76 -6.98 -6.05
N ASN A 58 -7.78 -6.15 -6.44
CA ASN A 58 -7.30 -6.07 -7.81
C ASN A 58 -6.65 -7.39 -8.27
N LEU A 59 -5.85 -8.05 -7.43
CA LEU A 59 -5.25 -9.33 -7.75
C LEU A 59 -6.34 -10.41 -7.96
N LYS A 60 -7.42 -10.36 -7.18
CA LYS A 60 -8.55 -11.28 -7.37
C LYS A 60 -9.27 -11.05 -8.70
N LEU A 61 -9.47 -9.79 -9.10
CA LEU A 61 -10.07 -9.45 -10.40
C LEU A 61 -9.23 -9.96 -11.59
N LEU A 62 -7.90 -10.02 -11.43
CA LEU A 62 -6.98 -10.60 -12.42
C LEU A 62 -6.98 -12.14 -12.40
N GLY A 63 -7.79 -12.78 -11.55
CA GLY A 63 -7.85 -14.24 -11.42
C GLY A 63 -6.76 -14.84 -10.53
N GLY A 64 -6.02 -14.01 -9.79
CA GLY A 64 -5.00 -14.44 -8.83
C GLY A 64 -5.59 -15.00 -7.53
N GLN A 65 -4.70 -15.45 -6.64
CA GLN A 65 -5.03 -16.02 -5.34
C GLN A 65 -4.48 -15.14 -4.20
N PRO A 66 -5.13 -14.01 -3.87
CA PRO A 66 -4.69 -13.15 -2.78
C PRO A 66 -4.96 -13.79 -1.42
N LEU A 67 -4.00 -13.66 -0.51
CA LEU A 67 -4.09 -13.99 0.91
C LEU A 67 -3.73 -12.72 1.71
N PRO A 68 -4.69 -11.83 1.98
CA PRO A 68 -4.42 -10.63 2.77
C PRO A 68 -4.05 -11.00 4.21
N VAL A 69 -2.97 -10.40 4.69
CA VAL A 69 -2.46 -10.49 6.05
C VAL A 69 -2.62 -9.12 6.68
N ALA A 70 -3.62 -8.95 7.50
CA ALA A 70 -3.96 -7.68 8.10
C ALA A 70 -4.54 -7.85 9.50
N THR A 71 -4.52 -6.80 10.29
CA THR A 71 -5.16 -6.77 11.60
C THR A 71 -6.23 -5.69 11.61
N VAL A 72 -7.47 -6.10 11.89
CA VAL A 72 -8.66 -5.25 11.82
C VAL A 72 -9.38 -5.21 13.16
N GLY A 73 -10.25 -4.23 13.36
CA GLY A 73 -11.04 -4.06 14.55
C GLY A 73 -12.36 -4.83 14.55
N GLY A 74 -13.11 -4.74 15.64
CA GLY A 74 -14.44 -5.34 15.79
C GLY A 74 -15.50 -4.77 14.84
N ASP A 75 -15.23 -3.64 14.22
CA ASP A 75 -16.10 -2.95 13.26
C ASP A 75 -15.83 -3.35 11.80
N ALA A 76 -15.00 -4.38 11.55
CA ALA A 76 -14.59 -4.81 10.20
C ALA A 76 -15.60 -5.71 9.49
N GLU A 77 -16.75 -6.02 10.07
CA GLU A 77 -17.70 -7.03 9.53
C GLU A 77 -18.05 -6.78 8.06
N ASP A 78 -18.35 -5.54 7.68
CA ASP A 78 -18.69 -5.20 6.30
C ASP A 78 -17.52 -5.41 5.34
N TYR A 79 -16.29 -5.15 5.80
CA TYR A 79 -15.09 -5.37 5.02
C TYR A 79 -14.84 -6.87 4.78
N LEU A 80 -14.98 -7.69 5.82
CA LEU A 80 -14.83 -9.13 5.73
C LEU A 80 -15.89 -9.75 4.84
N LYS A 81 -17.15 -9.32 4.93
CA LYS A 81 -18.23 -9.71 4.02
C LYS A 81 -17.93 -9.38 2.56
N ARG A 82 -17.34 -8.18 2.30
CA ARG A 82 -16.92 -7.80 0.96
C ARG A 82 -15.85 -8.76 0.42
N PHE A 83 -14.86 -9.11 1.22
CA PHE A 83 -13.84 -10.06 0.81
C PHE A 83 -14.46 -11.44 0.49
N GLU A 84 -15.35 -11.92 1.33
CA GLU A 84 -16.07 -13.19 1.11
C GLU A 84 -16.87 -13.16 -0.20
N GLN A 85 -17.63 -12.08 -0.46
CA GLN A 85 -18.40 -11.90 -1.70
C GLN A 85 -17.53 -11.94 -2.96
N HIS A 86 -16.29 -11.49 -2.87
CA HIS A 86 -15.30 -11.55 -3.96
C HIS A 86 -14.49 -12.85 -3.95
N GLY A 87 -14.74 -13.77 -3.02
CA GLY A 87 -13.99 -15.02 -2.87
C GLY A 87 -12.52 -14.81 -2.52
N ILE A 88 -12.22 -13.76 -1.74
CA ILE A 88 -10.90 -13.50 -1.15
C ILE A 88 -10.83 -14.20 0.19
N ASP A 89 -9.79 -15.01 0.38
CA ASP A 89 -9.59 -15.79 1.59
C ASP A 89 -9.09 -14.91 2.74
N THR A 90 -9.83 -14.88 3.83
CA THR A 90 -9.57 -14.00 4.99
C THR A 90 -8.87 -14.69 6.16
N ARG A 91 -8.38 -15.94 5.96
CA ARG A 91 -7.79 -16.76 7.06
C ARG A 91 -6.62 -16.12 7.79
N HIS A 92 -5.94 -15.15 7.18
CA HIS A 92 -4.82 -14.43 7.76
C HIS A 92 -5.19 -12.99 8.18
N ILE A 93 -6.48 -12.67 8.22
CA ILE A 93 -6.96 -11.43 8.81
C ILE A 93 -7.29 -11.68 10.28
N GLU A 94 -6.56 -11.00 11.16
CA GLU A 94 -6.79 -11.08 12.59
C GLU A 94 -7.78 -9.99 13.03
N VAL A 95 -8.81 -10.37 13.79
CA VAL A 95 -9.80 -9.43 14.33
C VAL A 95 -9.49 -9.13 15.79
N ARG A 96 -9.33 -7.85 16.14
CA ARG A 96 -9.20 -7.33 17.49
C ARG A 96 -10.53 -6.68 17.92
N PRO A 97 -11.41 -7.39 18.63
CA PRO A 97 -12.79 -6.93 18.87
C PRO A 97 -12.89 -5.71 19.77
N ASP A 98 -11.86 -5.41 20.52
CA ASP A 98 -11.73 -4.27 21.44
C ASP A 98 -11.12 -3.01 20.79
N MET A 99 -10.77 -3.07 19.51
CA MET A 99 -10.18 -1.97 18.75
C MET A 99 -11.07 -1.61 17.54
N PHE A 100 -10.85 -0.42 16.98
CA PHE A 100 -11.40 -0.05 15.68
C PHE A 100 -10.47 -0.49 14.56
N THR A 101 -11.03 -0.78 13.40
CA THR A 101 -10.28 -0.92 12.15
C THR A 101 -9.61 0.40 11.79
N ALA A 102 -8.49 0.36 11.08
CA ALA A 102 -7.85 1.57 10.57
C ALA A 102 -8.84 2.41 9.75
N GLN A 103 -8.83 3.73 9.97
CA GLN A 103 -9.75 4.65 9.30
C GLN A 103 -9.04 5.93 8.90
N CYS A 104 -9.31 6.39 7.68
CA CYS A 104 -8.95 7.73 7.23
C CYS A 104 -10.22 8.59 7.16
N PHE A 105 -10.25 9.70 7.89
CA PHE A 105 -11.30 10.70 7.82
C PHE A 105 -10.80 11.82 6.91
N ILE A 106 -11.44 12.01 5.77
CA ILE A 106 -11.05 12.96 4.74
C ILE A 106 -12.18 13.96 4.55
N THR A 107 -11.91 15.23 4.78
CA THR A 107 -12.84 16.30 4.43
C THR A 107 -12.27 17.06 3.23
N THR A 108 -13.05 17.16 2.15
CA THR A 108 -12.71 17.91 0.95
C THR A 108 -13.51 19.19 0.88
N ASP A 109 -12.95 20.26 0.30
CA ASP A 109 -13.64 21.51 0.04
C ASP A 109 -13.93 21.71 -1.47
N LEU A 110 -14.55 22.82 -1.84
CA LEU A 110 -14.91 23.13 -3.24
C LEU A 110 -13.70 23.46 -4.14
N ASP A 111 -12.53 23.66 -3.57
CA ASP A 111 -11.26 23.89 -4.29
C ASP A 111 -10.39 22.60 -4.31
N ASP A 112 -10.98 21.42 -4.00
CA ASP A 112 -10.33 20.12 -3.89
C ASP A 112 -9.21 20.05 -2.83
N ASN A 113 -9.18 21.00 -1.89
CA ASN A 113 -8.28 20.88 -0.72
C ASN A 113 -8.79 19.80 0.22
N GLN A 114 -7.86 19.14 0.92
CA GLN A 114 -8.19 18.05 1.84
C GLN A 114 -7.62 18.31 3.23
N ILE A 115 -8.43 18.01 4.23
CA ILE A 115 -8.00 17.85 5.63
C ILE A 115 -8.24 16.40 5.99
N SER A 116 -7.15 15.69 6.34
CA SER A 116 -7.23 14.26 6.65
C SER A 116 -6.72 13.98 8.05
N ALA A 117 -7.40 13.03 8.71
CA ALA A 117 -6.96 12.45 9.98
C ALA A 117 -6.97 10.93 9.85
N PHE A 118 -5.84 10.29 10.11
CA PHE A 118 -5.70 8.84 10.05
C PHE A 118 -5.65 8.24 11.46
N HIS A 119 -6.57 7.31 11.72
CA HIS A 119 -6.60 6.49 12.93
C HIS A 119 -6.11 5.08 12.58
N PRO A 120 -4.94 4.64 13.08
CA PRO A 120 -4.38 3.33 12.71
C PRO A 120 -5.15 2.15 13.34
N GLY A 121 -5.78 2.33 14.51
CA GLY A 121 -6.57 1.30 15.15
C GLY A 121 -5.83 -0.02 15.33
N ALA A 122 -6.52 -1.13 15.04
CA ALA A 122 -5.98 -2.48 15.16
C ALA A 122 -4.75 -2.75 14.27
N MET A 123 -4.54 -1.97 13.21
CA MET A 123 -3.35 -2.04 12.35
C MET A 123 -2.05 -1.89 13.18
N GLU A 124 -2.04 -1.14 14.28
CA GLU A 124 -0.87 -1.03 15.17
C GLU A 124 -0.42 -2.36 15.76
N ARG A 125 -1.29 -3.38 15.73
CA ARG A 125 -1.01 -4.74 16.22
C ARG A 125 -0.61 -5.71 15.11
N SER A 126 -0.36 -5.25 13.91
CA SER A 126 -0.03 -6.12 12.77
C SER A 126 1.26 -6.94 12.99
N ALA A 127 2.19 -6.48 13.82
CA ALA A 127 3.35 -7.27 14.21
C ALA A 127 3.00 -8.57 14.98
N ASP A 128 1.87 -8.56 15.68
CA ASP A 128 1.39 -9.72 16.45
C ASP A 128 0.73 -10.77 15.54
N ASN A 129 0.27 -10.37 14.35
CA ASN A 129 -0.34 -11.27 13.39
C ASN A 129 0.73 -12.17 12.74
N VAL A 130 0.81 -13.39 13.25
CA VAL A 130 1.78 -14.39 12.80
C VAL A 130 1.15 -15.24 11.69
N VAL A 131 1.62 -15.05 10.47
CA VAL A 131 1.29 -15.94 9.37
C VAL A 131 2.00 -17.27 9.61
N GLY A 132 1.21 -18.34 9.82
CA GLY A 132 1.73 -19.69 10.04
C GLY A 132 2.42 -20.27 8.81
N ASP A 133 2.71 -21.56 8.85
CA ASP A 133 3.35 -22.28 7.75
C ASP A 133 2.47 -22.21 6.48
N HIS A 134 2.98 -21.58 5.42
CA HIS A 134 2.25 -21.35 4.17
C HIS A 134 3.19 -21.50 2.98
N GLN A 135 2.63 -21.96 1.89
CA GLN A 135 3.32 -22.02 0.60
C GLN A 135 2.77 -20.90 -0.31
N ALA A 136 3.36 -19.70 -0.23
CA ALA A 136 3.08 -18.62 -1.16
C ALA A 136 4.13 -18.58 -2.28
N ALA A 137 3.71 -18.24 -3.49
CA ALA A 137 4.63 -18.01 -4.60
C ALA A 137 5.41 -16.71 -4.42
N TRP A 138 4.73 -15.68 -3.93
CA TRP A 138 5.25 -14.35 -3.65
C TRP A 138 4.55 -13.76 -2.43
N ALA A 139 5.20 -12.78 -1.83
CA ALA A 139 4.59 -11.90 -0.86
C ALA A 139 4.81 -10.42 -1.23
N ILE A 140 4.01 -9.54 -0.64
CA ILE A 140 4.27 -8.10 -0.60
C ILE A 140 4.12 -7.60 0.83
N VAL A 141 5.04 -6.74 1.25
CA VAL A 141 4.95 -5.96 2.48
C VAL A 141 4.62 -4.54 2.06
N ALA A 142 3.34 -4.22 2.09
CA ALA A 142 2.77 -2.91 1.76
C ALA A 142 2.57 -2.07 3.02
N PRO A 143 2.24 -0.77 2.90
CA PRO A 143 2.09 0.12 4.04
C PRO A 143 1.20 -0.41 5.16
N ASP A 144 1.77 -0.44 6.37
CA ASP A 144 1.19 -0.93 7.61
C ASP A 144 1.88 -0.22 8.81
N SER A 145 1.66 -0.67 10.02
CA SER A 145 2.50 -0.25 11.15
C SER A 145 3.97 -0.61 10.88
N LYS A 146 4.88 0.28 11.25
CA LYS A 146 6.33 0.01 11.06
C LYS A 146 6.76 -1.32 11.67
N ALA A 147 6.29 -1.61 12.88
CA ALA A 147 6.60 -2.86 13.59
C ALA A 147 6.09 -4.08 12.80
N GLY A 148 4.88 -4.00 12.24
CA GLY A 148 4.30 -5.04 11.39
C GLY A 148 5.10 -5.25 10.12
N MET A 149 5.41 -4.18 9.40
CA MET A 149 6.22 -4.26 8.18
C MET A 149 7.56 -4.94 8.44
N LEU A 150 8.30 -4.51 9.48
CA LEU A 150 9.58 -5.12 9.83
C LEU A 150 9.43 -6.59 10.25
N ALA A 151 8.40 -6.93 11.03
CA ALA A 151 8.15 -8.31 11.43
C ALA A 151 7.85 -9.22 10.23
N HIS A 152 7.09 -8.76 9.25
CA HIS A 152 6.81 -9.51 8.02
C HIS A 152 8.07 -9.67 7.15
N VAL A 153 8.89 -8.64 7.02
CA VAL A 153 10.19 -8.71 6.33
C VAL A 153 11.06 -9.83 6.92
N GLU A 154 11.21 -9.86 8.26
CA GLU A 154 12.01 -10.91 8.92
C GLU A 154 11.44 -12.31 8.70
N ARG A 155 10.11 -12.46 8.79
CA ARG A 155 9.43 -13.75 8.60
C ARG A 155 9.60 -14.27 7.18
N PHE A 156 9.42 -13.43 6.17
CA PHE A 156 9.58 -13.87 4.78
C PHE A 156 11.03 -14.18 4.43
N ALA A 157 11.97 -13.38 4.92
CA ALA A 157 13.39 -13.67 4.76
C ALA A 157 13.77 -15.01 5.40
N ALA A 158 13.32 -15.28 6.63
CA ALA A 158 13.58 -16.54 7.33
C ALA A 158 12.92 -17.75 6.63
N ALA A 159 11.74 -17.56 6.03
CA ALA A 159 11.03 -18.62 5.31
C ALA A 159 11.55 -18.82 3.87
N GLY A 160 12.41 -17.93 3.36
CA GLY A 160 12.85 -17.95 1.95
C GLY A 160 11.72 -17.62 0.97
N THR A 161 10.65 -16.96 1.43
CA THR A 161 9.54 -16.51 0.56
C THR A 161 9.96 -15.24 -0.16
N PRO A 162 9.98 -15.21 -1.51
CA PRO A 162 10.30 -13.98 -2.22
C PRO A 162 9.23 -12.93 -1.97
N PHE A 163 9.66 -11.69 -1.73
CA PHE A 163 8.73 -10.61 -1.46
C PHE A 163 9.15 -9.28 -2.06
N ILE A 164 8.14 -8.46 -2.37
CA ILE A 164 8.27 -7.05 -2.74
C ILE A 164 8.08 -6.25 -1.45
N PHE A 165 8.95 -5.27 -1.22
CA PHE A 165 8.75 -4.28 -0.17
C PHE A 165 8.28 -2.96 -0.80
N ASP A 166 7.12 -2.48 -0.35
CA ASP A 166 6.47 -1.24 -0.80
C ASP A 166 6.32 -0.29 0.39
N LEU A 167 7.06 0.80 0.37
CA LEU A 167 7.05 1.79 1.46
C LEU A 167 5.77 2.62 1.48
N GLY A 168 5.34 3.09 0.30
CA GLY A 168 4.18 3.94 0.16
C GLY A 168 4.09 5.01 1.25
N GLN A 169 2.93 5.12 1.86
CA GLN A 169 2.63 6.09 2.93
C GLN A 169 3.41 5.85 4.23
N ALA A 170 4.03 4.67 4.42
CA ALA A 170 4.86 4.38 5.59
C ALA A 170 6.28 4.97 5.48
N MET A 171 6.66 5.54 4.33
CA MET A 171 7.96 6.16 4.08
C MET A 171 8.47 7.05 5.22
N PRO A 172 7.68 7.95 5.83
CA PRO A 172 8.15 8.82 6.91
C PRO A 172 8.65 8.07 8.15
N LEU A 173 8.21 6.84 8.35
CA LEU A 173 8.49 6.05 9.56
C LEU A 173 9.88 5.41 9.55
N PHE A 174 10.53 5.28 8.39
CA PHE A 174 11.79 4.55 8.23
C PHE A 174 12.99 5.48 8.11
N ASP A 175 14.07 5.16 8.82
CA ASP A 175 15.37 5.80 8.59
C ASP A 175 16.21 5.05 7.55
N GLY A 176 17.37 5.65 7.17
CA GLY A 176 18.22 5.07 6.13
C GLY A 176 18.89 3.74 6.53
N ALA A 177 19.14 3.51 7.80
CA ALA A 177 19.75 2.26 8.28
C ALA A 177 18.73 1.12 8.24
N GLU A 178 17.50 1.39 8.67
CA GLU A 178 16.38 0.44 8.61
C GLU A 178 16.05 0.05 7.17
N LEU A 179 16.03 1.03 6.24
CA LEU A 179 15.82 0.78 4.83
C LEU A 179 16.89 -0.15 4.25
N LYS A 180 18.18 0.09 4.54
CA LYS A 180 19.25 -0.80 4.10
C LYS A 180 19.08 -2.22 4.65
N GLY A 181 18.70 -2.36 5.92
CA GLY A 181 18.41 -3.67 6.52
C GLY A 181 17.24 -4.42 5.85
N VAL A 182 16.27 -3.69 5.29
CA VAL A 182 15.20 -4.28 4.47
C VAL A 182 15.72 -4.67 3.09
N PHE A 183 16.57 -3.83 2.46
CA PHE A 183 17.13 -4.12 1.13
C PHE A 183 17.94 -5.41 1.10
N ASP A 184 18.66 -5.71 2.17
CA ASP A 184 19.42 -6.96 2.30
C ASP A 184 18.54 -8.23 2.27
N LYS A 185 17.21 -8.09 2.46
CA LYS A 185 16.26 -9.20 2.61
C LYS A 185 15.21 -9.26 1.52
N ALA A 186 14.81 -8.10 0.99
CA ALA A 186 13.76 -8.02 0.00
C ALA A 186 14.22 -8.57 -1.35
N SER A 187 13.31 -9.27 -2.05
CA SER A 187 13.55 -9.72 -3.41
C SER A 187 13.44 -8.59 -4.42
N ALA A 188 12.55 -7.64 -4.16
CA ALA A 188 12.35 -6.45 -4.96
C ALA A 188 11.75 -5.30 -4.13
N LEU A 189 11.85 -4.08 -4.67
CA LEU A 189 11.24 -2.87 -4.10
C LEU A 189 10.28 -2.25 -5.12
N ALA A 190 9.25 -1.57 -4.60
CA ALA A 190 8.34 -0.79 -5.42
C ALA A 190 8.11 0.58 -4.75
N PHE A 191 8.29 1.64 -5.54
CA PHE A 191 8.16 3.03 -5.11
C PHE A 191 7.43 3.86 -6.17
N ASN A 192 6.99 5.05 -5.82
CA ASN A 192 6.82 6.13 -6.79
C ASN A 192 8.12 6.95 -6.90
N ASP A 193 8.16 7.89 -7.83
CA ASP A 193 9.34 8.75 -8.09
C ASP A 193 9.73 9.63 -6.89
N TYR A 194 8.74 10.16 -6.17
CA TYR A 194 8.97 10.93 -4.94
C TYR A 194 9.59 10.04 -3.85
N GLU A 195 9.01 8.86 -3.63
CA GLU A 195 9.51 7.88 -2.65
C GLU A 195 10.93 7.44 -2.98
N ALA A 196 11.22 7.18 -4.26
CA ALA A 196 12.57 6.85 -4.73
C ALA A 196 13.58 7.93 -4.35
N SER A 197 13.25 9.21 -4.61
CA SER A 197 14.11 10.34 -4.24
C SER A 197 14.38 10.42 -2.73
N VAL A 198 13.36 10.16 -1.89
CA VAL A 198 13.52 10.15 -0.43
C VAL A 198 14.38 8.97 0.02
N VAL A 199 14.22 7.79 -0.59
CA VAL A 199 15.06 6.61 -0.33
C VAL A 199 16.52 6.90 -0.65
N GLU A 200 16.81 7.47 -1.82
CA GLU A 200 18.17 7.86 -2.22
C GLU A 200 18.78 8.86 -1.23
N GLN A 201 18.01 9.86 -0.83
CA GLN A 201 18.47 10.85 0.15
C GLN A 201 18.80 10.24 1.51
N ARG A 202 17.92 9.32 2.01
CA ARG A 202 18.10 8.72 3.35
C ARG A 202 19.19 7.66 3.38
N THR A 203 19.34 6.90 2.32
CA THR A 203 20.29 5.79 2.25
C THR A 203 21.64 6.18 1.69
N GLY A 204 21.72 7.27 0.91
CA GLY A 204 22.90 7.65 0.15
C GLY A 204 23.21 6.70 -1.01
N MET A 205 22.25 5.87 -1.42
CA MET A 205 22.37 4.91 -2.52
C MET A 205 21.43 5.33 -3.65
N SER A 206 21.89 5.28 -4.90
CA SER A 206 21.01 5.46 -6.04
C SER A 206 20.08 4.25 -6.23
N VAL A 207 18.95 4.46 -6.91
CA VAL A 207 18.04 3.35 -7.26
C VAL A 207 18.79 2.26 -8.05
N GLN A 208 19.72 2.66 -8.93
CA GLN A 208 20.56 1.75 -9.70
C GLN A 208 21.49 0.92 -8.79
N ASP A 209 22.10 1.53 -7.76
CA ASP A 209 22.96 0.81 -6.81
C ASP A 209 22.13 -0.18 -5.98
N ILE A 210 20.94 0.22 -5.56
CA ILE A 210 20.02 -0.66 -4.83
C ILE A 210 19.64 -1.86 -5.70
N ALA A 211 19.32 -1.63 -6.98
CA ALA A 211 18.94 -2.70 -7.92
C ALA A 211 20.04 -3.72 -8.20
N GLN A 212 21.34 -3.40 -7.93
CA GLN A 212 22.42 -4.40 -8.04
C GLN A 212 22.34 -5.48 -6.96
N GLN A 213 21.62 -5.24 -5.86
CA GLN A 213 21.59 -6.11 -4.69
C GLN A 213 20.35 -7.01 -4.66
N MET A 214 19.39 -6.84 -5.59
CA MET A 214 18.13 -7.56 -5.59
C MET A 214 17.64 -7.90 -7.00
N GLN A 215 16.50 -8.54 -7.13
CA GLN A 215 15.97 -8.94 -8.43
C GLN A 215 15.48 -7.75 -9.26
N ALA A 216 14.81 -6.79 -8.62
CA ALA A 216 14.32 -5.57 -9.29
C ALA A 216 13.99 -4.44 -8.30
N VAL A 217 14.07 -3.20 -8.81
CA VAL A 217 13.42 -2.03 -8.21
C VAL A 217 12.48 -1.43 -9.25
N ILE A 218 11.24 -1.22 -8.87
CA ILE A 218 10.20 -0.65 -9.73
C ILE A 218 9.90 0.77 -9.26
N VAL A 219 10.04 1.75 -10.15
CA VAL A 219 9.73 3.16 -9.89
C VAL A 219 8.58 3.58 -10.78
N THR A 220 7.40 3.83 -10.20
CA THR A 220 6.22 4.34 -10.93
C THR A 220 6.24 5.87 -11.01
N ARG A 221 5.80 6.42 -12.15
CA ARG A 221 5.78 7.87 -12.45
C ARG A 221 4.39 8.34 -12.89
N GLY A 222 3.35 7.77 -12.34
CA GLY A 222 1.97 8.12 -12.68
C GLY A 222 1.70 8.02 -14.19
N ALA A 223 1.29 9.12 -14.80
CA ALA A 223 0.98 9.20 -16.23
C ALA A 223 2.19 9.02 -17.16
N GLU A 224 3.41 9.03 -16.63
CA GLU A 224 4.65 8.80 -17.39
C GLU A 224 5.07 7.33 -17.41
N GLY A 225 4.28 6.44 -16.79
CA GLY A 225 4.55 5.00 -16.75
C GLY A 225 5.44 4.58 -15.60
N ALA A 226 6.37 3.68 -15.83
CA ALA A 226 7.25 3.15 -14.80
C ALA A 226 8.65 2.85 -15.37
N THR A 227 9.64 2.71 -14.48
CA THR A 227 10.96 2.16 -14.82
C THR A 227 11.22 0.94 -13.95
N VAL A 228 11.68 -0.13 -14.57
CA VAL A 228 12.16 -1.34 -13.90
C VAL A 228 13.68 -1.34 -13.95
N TYR A 229 14.31 -1.36 -12.79
CA TYR A 229 15.76 -1.52 -12.65
C TYR A 229 16.06 -2.94 -12.19
N THR A 230 16.96 -3.62 -12.89
CA THR A 230 17.49 -4.93 -12.51
C THR A 230 19.03 -4.87 -12.54
N PRO A 231 19.77 -5.85 -12.04
CA PRO A 231 21.22 -5.84 -12.12
C PRO A 231 21.71 -5.61 -13.55
N GLY A 232 22.35 -4.45 -13.77
CA GLY A 232 22.93 -4.07 -15.06
C GLY A 232 21.94 -3.61 -16.15
N GLN A 233 20.64 -3.49 -15.86
CA GLN A 233 19.63 -3.11 -16.87
C GLN A 233 18.60 -2.13 -16.31
N GLN A 234 18.22 -1.15 -17.13
CA GLN A 234 17.08 -0.27 -16.90
C GLN A 234 16.10 -0.41 -18.07
N ILE A 235 14.82 -0.58 -17.76
CA ILE A 235 13.74 -0.78 -18.73
C ILE A 235 12.64 0.21 -18.44
N ASP A 236 12.35 1.09 -19.38
CA ASP A 236 11.22 2.02 -19.29
C ASP A 236 9.94 1.38 -19.81
N ILE A 237 8.90 1.45 -19.00
CA ILE A 237 7.57 0.92 -19.29
C ILE A 237 6.67 2.10 -19.62
N ALA A 238 6.16 2.12 -20.85
CA ALA A 238 5.23 3.15 -21.27
C ALA A 238 3.89 3.03 -20.53
N PRO A 239 3.23 4.15 -20.21
CA PRO A 239 1.92 4.12 -19.59
C PRO A 239 0.87 3.62 -20.57
N VAL A 240 -0.14 2.93 -20.06
CA VAL A 240 -1.37 2.65 -20.82
C VAL A 240 -2.28 3.88 -20.70
N LYS A 241 -2.73 4.40 -21.85
CA LYS A 241 -3.63 5.56 -21.87
C LYS A 241 -4.98 5.16 -21.28
N ALA A 242 -5.40 5.87 -20.23
CA ALA A 242 -6.74 5.71 -19.68
C ALA A 242 -7.80 6.31 -20.61
N ASP A 243 -8.97 5.67 -20.70
CA ASP A 243 -10.10 6.21 -21.44
C ASP A 243 -10.66 7.48 -20.78
N ALA A 244 -10.66 7.52 -19.45
CA ALA A 244 -10.98 8.70 -18.64
C ALA A 244 -10.17 8.66 -17.33
N VAL A 245 -9.75 9.81 -16.85
CA VAL A 245 -9.17 9.97 -15.51
C VAL A 245 -10.31 10.40 -14.58
N VAL A 246 -10.74 9.48 -13.72
CA VAL A 246 -11.86 9.71 -12.78
C VAL A 246 -11.32 9.89 -11.36
N ASP A 247 -10.52 8.96 -10.87
CA ASP A 247 -9.92 8.99 -9.55
C ASP A 247 -8.58 8.22 -9.59
N PRO A 248 -7.45 8.85 -9.27
CA PRO A 248 -6.14 8.18 -9.28
C PRO A 248 -5.88 7.33 -8.02
N THR A 249 -6.78 7.37 -7.02
CA THR A 249 -6.61 6.64 -5.77
C THR A 249 -6.56 5.13 -6.03
N GLY A 250 -5.59 4.46 -5.41
CA GLY A 250 -5.43 3.01 -5.57
C GLY A 250 -4.78 2.55 -6.87
N CYS A 251 -4.39 3.46 -7.79
CA CYS A 251 -3.65 3.07 -9.01
C CYS A 251 -2.32 2.38 -8.67
N GLY A 252 -1.63 2.82 -7.62
CA GLY A 252 -0.43 2.16 -7.10
C GLY A 252 -0.71 0.72 -6.65
N ASP A 253 -1.78 0.52 -5.89
CA ASP A 253 -2.20 -0.80 -5.41
C ASP A 253 -2.59 -1.72 -6.58
N ALA A 254 -3.31 -1.20 -7.57
CA ALA A 254 -3.67 -1.93 -8.79
C ALA A 254 -2.43 -2.37 -9.57
N HIS A 255 -1.44 -1.47 -9.74
CA HIS A 255 -0.17 -1.81 -10.37
C HIS A 255 0.59 -2.89 -9.59
N ARG A 256 0.63 -2.83 -8.24
CA ARG A 256 1.23 -3.89 -7.40
C ARG A 256 0.53 -5.23 -7.61
N ALA A 257 -0.80 -5.22 -7.74
CA ALA A 257 -1.58 -6.43 -8.02
C ALA A 257 -1.23 -7.03 -9.39
N GLY A 258 -1.13 -6.20 -10.44
CA GLY A 258 -0.71 -6.61 -11.78
C GLY A 258 0.70 -7.22 -11.76
N LEU A 259 1.64 -6.54 -11.12
CA LEU A 259 3.02 -7.00 -10.97
C LEU A 259 3.08 -8.38 -10.30
N LEU A 260 2.40 -8.54 -9.16
CA LEU A 260 2.32 -9.82 -8.43
C LEU A 260 1.66 -10.92 -9.25
N HIS A 261 0.57 -10.60 -9.98
CA HIS A 261 -0.06 -11.54 -10.88
C HIS A 261 0.93 -12.06 -11.91
N GLY A 262 1.62 -11.17 -12.63
CA GLY A 262 2.61 -11.56 -13.63
C GLY A 262 3.72 -12.44 -13.06
N LEU A 263 4.26 -12.07 -11.90
CA LEU A 263 5.31 -12.84 -11.23
C LEU A 263 4.85 -14.26 -10.85
N THR A 264 3.59 -14.44 -10.40
CA THR A 264 3.05 -15.78 -10.11
C THR A 264 2.86 -16.63 -11.36
N GLN A 265 2.76 -16.02 -12.54
CA GLN A 265 2.73 -16.69 -13.84
C GLN A 265 4.13 -16.97 -14.41
N GLY A 266 5.19 -16.57 -13.69
CA GLY A 266 6.57 -16.71 -14.15
C GLY A 266 6.96 -15.73 -15.27
N TRP A 267 6.26 -14.58 -15.38
CA TRP A 267 6.62 -13.55 -16.36
C TRP A 267 7.86 -12.79 -15.91
N SER A 268 8.53 -12.15 -16.89
CA SER A 268 9.62 -11.21 -16.57
C SER A 268 9.11 -10.00 -15.79
N TRP A 269 10.01 -9.31 -15.11
CA TRP A 269 9.71 -8.04 -14.43
C TRP A 269 9.10 -7.01 -15.37
N GLU A 270 9.68 -6.86 -16.56
CA GLU A 270 9.16 -5.99 -17.63
C GLU A 270 7.70 -6.32 -17.96
N LYS A 271 7.43 -7.57 -18.35
CA LYS A 271 6.07 -7.99 -18.73
C LYS A 271 5.09 -7.87 -17.56
N SER A 272 5.51 -8.18 -16.34
CA SER A 272 4.65 -8.06 -15.15
C SER A 272 4.32 -6.61 -14.81
N CYS A 273 5.24 -5.67 -15.08
CA CYS A 273 5.05 -4.25 -14.84
C CYS A 273 4.16 -3.57 -15.91
N MET A 274 3.94 -4.23 -17.06
CA MET A 274 3.05 -3.73 -18.13
C MET A 274 1.57 -4.05 -17.89
N LEU A 275 1.25 -4.92 -16.93
CA LEU A 275 -0.14 -5.28 -16.56
C LEU A 275 -0.74 -4.26 -15.61
#